data_c575ae9af03ddf6185dfc380d3338dac
#
_entry.id   c575ae9af03ddf6185dfc380d3338dac
#
_cell.length_a   1.000
_cell.length_b   1.000
_cell.length_c   1.000
_cell.angle_alpha   90.00
_cell.angle_beta   90.00
_cell.angle_gamma   90.00
#
_symmetry.space_group_name_H-M   'P 1'
#
loop_
_entity.id
_entity.type
_entity.pdbx_description
1 polymer ?
#
loop_
_entity_poly.entity_id
_entity_poly.type
_entity_poly.pdbx_seq_one_letter_code
_entity_poly.pdbx_strand_id
1 'polypeptide(L)'
;MKVRRHITTFDVQMTNTVSDSSAPTWENMINGQVNLYDAIRKQVDFKQGEKEYKLRTDRVLPTLIARARGWHLEEKHFTVDGEAISGSLFDFGLYFFHNANELVKTGTGPYFYLPKMESHLEARLWNDVFCLAQDYIGMPRGTIRGTVLIETITAAFEMDEIIYELREHSSGLNCGRWDYIFSVIKKFRQSPAFVLPDRSAVTMTSPFMDAYVRLLIKTCHARGVHAMGGMAAQIPIKDNKEANDKAMDSVRQDKLREVRAGHDGTWVAHPVLASIASEVFNKHMPTPNQIWNRREDYQVSGNDLLNMNVPGGITEEGIRKNLNIGLGYMEGWLKGIGCVPINYLMEDAATAEVSRSQLWQWCKHGVKTNEGKVVDKDYALKLLREQTEELQKNAPKGNKYQLASRYFESQVTGEDYADFLTRYVITV
;
A
#
# COMPACT_ATOMS: atom_id res chain seq x y z
N MET A 1 8.20 13.95 -23.86
CA MET A 1 6.93 13.20 -23.90
C MET A 1 5.96 13.93 -22.97
N LYS A 2 4.82 14.46 -23.49
CA LYS A 2 3.84 15.16 -22.65
C LYS A 2 3.11 14.12 -21.81
N VAL A 3 3.48 13.95 -20.56
CA VAL A 3 2.68 13.19 -19.58
C VAL A 3 1.39 13.98 -19.40
N ARG A 4 0.29 13.45 -19.90
CA ARG A 4 -1.03 14.09 -19.75
C ARG A 4 -1.43 14.06 -18.27
N ARG A 5 -1.95 15.18 -17.77
CA ARG A 5 -2.32 15.50 -16.38
C ARG A 5 -3.33 14.58 -15.68
N HIS A 6 -3.69 13.47 -16.22
CA HIS A 6 -4.71 12.58 -15.66
C HIS A 6 -4.16 11.16 -15.54
N ILE A 7 -3.20 10.99 -14.66
CA ILE A 7 -2.98 9.68 -14.08
C ILE A 7 -3.98 9.59 -12.92
N THR A 8 -5.23 9.30 -13.25
CA THR A 8 -6.07 8.62 -12.30
C THR A 8 -5.53 7.20 -12.32
N THR A 9 -4.62 6.90 -11.41
CA THR A 9 -4.30 5.53 -11.10
C THR A 9 -5.56 4.91 -10.54
N PHE A 10 -6.36 4.33 -11.41
CA PHE A 10 -7.01 3.12 -11.01
C PHE A 10 -5.85 2.14 -10.93
N ASP A 11 -5.34 1.96 -9.72
CA ASP A 11 -4.76 0.70 -9.36
C ASP A 11 -5.78 -0.30 -9.88
N VAL A 12 -5.48 -1.00 -10.96
CA VAL A 12 -6.34 -2.08 -11.39
C VAL A 12 -6.05 -3.17 -10.41
N GLN A 13 -6.63 -3.01 -9.25
CA GLN A 13 -6.52 -3.86 -8.09
C GLN A 13 -7.07 -5.26 -8.35
N MET A 14 -7.53 -5.52 -9.56
CA MET A 14 -7.95 -6.87 -9.96
C MET A 14 -6.81 -7.85 -10.14
N THR A 15 -5.61 -7.38 -10.42
CA THR A 15 -4.38 -8.19 -10.37
C THR A 15 -3.52 -7.86 -9.19
N ASN A 16 -4.04 -7.09 -8.30
CA ASN A 16 -3.40 -6.94 -7.03
C ASN A 16 -3.57 -8.19 -6.26
N THR A 17 -2.90 -9.04 -6.78
CA THR A 17 -2.62 -10.27 -6.29
C THR A 17 -2.24 -10.04 -4.88
N VAL A 18 -3.09 -10.44 -4.00
CA VAL A 18 -2.69 -10.95 -2.74
C VAL A 18 -2.72 -10.03 -1.57
N SER A 19 -2.32 -8.79 -1.66
CA SER A 19 -2.21 -8.05 -0.42
C SER A 19 -3.28 -7.01 -0.20
N ASP A 20 -3.83 -6.46 -1.26
CA ASP A 20 -4.64 -5.25 -1.10
C ASP A 20 -6.12 -5.44 -1.44
N SER A 21 -6.52 -6.45 -2.19
CA SER A 21 -7.93 -6.58 -2.61
C SER A 21 -8.53 -7.97 -2.47
N SER A 22 -7.76 -9.04 -2.60
CA SER A 22 -8.26 -10.42 -2.49
C SER A 22 -7.18 -11.39 -2.00
N ALA A 23 -7.62 -12.46 -1.33
CA ALA A 23 -6.72 -13.55 -0.98
C ALA A 23 -6.20 -14.27 -2.25
N PRO A 24 -4.95 -14.77 -2.25
CA PRO A 24 -4.30 -15.34 -3.43
C PRO A 24 -4.73 -16.78 -3.69
N THR A 25 -6.01 -17.01 -3.85
CA THR A 25 -6.50 -18.27 -4.35
C THR A 25 -6.19 -18.40 -5.84
N TRP A 26 -6.01 -19.62 -6.32
CA TRP A 26 -5.77 -19.84 -7.76
C TRP A 26 -6.83 -19.19 -8.64
N GLU A 27 -8.09 -19.33 -8.24
CA GLU A 27 -9.21 -18.72 -8.94
C GLU A 27 -9.08 -17.19 -9.03
N ASN A 28 -8.77 -16.52 -7.92
CA ASN A 28 -8.57 -15.07 -7.91
C ASN A 28 -7.39 -14.65 -8.79
N MET A 29 -6.31 -15.42 -8.80
CA MET A 29 -5.13 -15.10 -9.62
C MET A 29 -5.44 -15.18 -11.11
N ILE A 30 -6.08 -16.25 -11.55
CA ILE A 30 -6.42 -16.44 -12.97
C ILE A 30 -7.51 -15.46 -13.41
N ASN A 31 -8.59 -15.32 -12.63
CA ASN A 31 -9.66 -14.39 -12.93
C ASN A 31 -9.15 -12.94 -12.99
N GLY A 32 -8.20 -12.55 -12.14
CA GLY A 32 -7.56 -11.24 -12.17
C GLY A 32 -6.86 -10.98 -13.50
N GLN A 33 -6.10 -11.95 -14.02
CA GLN A 33 -5.41 -11.84 -15.30
C GLN A 33 -6.40 -11.73 -16.47
N VAL A 34 -7.47 -12.55 -16.46
CA VAL A 34 -8.53 -12.50 -17.49
C VAL A 34 -9.25 -11.16 -17.45
N ASN A 35 -9.64 -10.69 -16.27
CA ASN A 35 -10.33 -9.41 -16.10
C ASN A 35 -9.50 -8.23 -16.61
N LEU A 36 -8.17 -8.26 -16.42
CA LEU A 36 -7.27 -7.22 -16.97
C LEU A 36 -7.17 -7.29 -18.48
N TYR A 37 -7.07 -8.50 -19.02
CA TYR A 37 -7.06 -8.71 -20.46
C TYR A 37 -8.32 -8.09 -21.10
N ASP A 38 -9.48 -8.36 -20.50
CA ASP A 38 -10.77 -7.84 -20.99
C ASP A 38 -10.90 -6.32 -20.77
N ALA A 39 -10.44 -5.79 -19.61
CA ALA A 39 -10.47 -4.36 -19.34
C ALA A 39 -9.63 -3.54 -20.32
N ILE A 40 -8.42 -4.02 -20.66
CA ILE A 40 -7.54 -3.37 -21.65
C ILE A 40 -8.19 -3.33 -23.01
N ARG A 41 -8.95 -4.36 -23.37
CA ARG A 41 -9.71 -4.46 -24.64
C ARG A 41 -11.09 -3.83 -24.58
N LYS A 42 -11.43 -3.19 -23.44
CA LYS A 42 -12.72 -2.51 -23.21
C LYS A 42 -13.93 -3.45 -23.30
N GLN A 43 -13.76 -4.68 -22.83
CA GLN A 43 -14.76 -5.75 -22.84
C GLN A 43 -15.37 -6.02 -21.46
N VAL A 44 -15.09 -5.16 -20.47
CA VAL A 44 -15.58 -5.32 -19.09
C VAL A 44 -16.85 -4.51 -18.89
N ASP A 45 -17.99 -5.20 -18.94
CA ASP A 45 -19.27 -4.71 -18.43
C ASP A 45 -19.79 -5.70 -17.39
N PHE A 46 -20.34 -5.23 -16.28
CA PHE A 46 -20.90 -6.13 -15.28
C PHE A 46 -22.08 -5.54 -14.57
N LYS A 47 -22.88 -6.42 -13.96
CA LYS A 47 -24.01 -6.04 -13.11
C LYS A 47 -23.77 -6.47 -11.66
N GLN A 48 -24.13 -5.58 -10.73
CA GLN A 48 -24.12 -5.86 -9.30
C GLN A 48 -25.48 -5.50 -8.72
N GLY A 49 -26.31 -6.50 -8.49
CA GLY A 49 -27.72 -6.29 -8.17
C GLY A 49 -28.41 -5.56 -9.31
N GLU A 50 -29.08 -4.44 -9.00
CA GLU A 50 -29.76 -3.59 -10.00
C GLU A 50 -28.81 -2.60 -10.71
N LYS A 51 -27.56 -2.48 -10.27
CA LYS A 51 -26.59 -1.56 -10.85
C LYS A 51 -25.86 -2.20 -12.03
N GLU A 52 -25.85 -1.50 -13.16
CA GLU A 52 -25.07 -1.85 -14.34
C GLU A 52 -23.84 -0.95 -14.42
N TYR A 53 -22.66 -1.56 -14.63
CA TYR A 53 -21.40 -0.88 -14.79
C TYR A 53 -20.91 -1.10 -16.20
N LYS A 54 -20.75 0.01 -16.95
CA LYS A 54 -20.25 0.01 -18.33
C LYS A 54 -19.07 0.96 -18.46
N LEU A 55 -18.12 0.57 -19.30
CA LEU A 55 -17.02 1.47 -19.65
C LEU A 55 -17.55 2.68 -20.41
N ARG A 56 -17.06 3.85 -20.07
CA ARG A 56 -17.43 5.10 -20.74
C ARG A 56 -16.76 5.16 -22.12
N THR A 57 -17.53 5.54 -23.12
CA THR A 57 -17.07 5.74 -24.50
C THR A 57 -16.95 7.22 -24.89
N ASP A 58 -17.46 8.11 -24.04
CA ASP A 58 -17.55 9.56 -24.27
C ASP A 58 -16.28 10.34 -23.85
N ARG A 59 -15.30 9.64 -23.27
CA ARG A 59 -14.03 10.25 -22.82
C ARG A 59 -12.88 9.27 -22.84
N VAL A 60 -11.66 9.83 -22.76
CA VAL A 60 -10.44 9.02 -22.59
C VAL A 60 -10.49 8.34 -21.23
N LEU A 61 -10.34 7.03 -21.20
CA LEU A 61 -10.25 6.25 -19.98
C LEU A 61 -8.92 6.52 -19.24
N PRO A 62 -8.87 6.31 -17.93
CA PRO A 62 -7.62 6.38 -17.15
C PRO A 62 -6.57 5.41 -17.71
N THR A 63 -5.31 5.79 -17.58
CA THR A 63 -4.19 4.89 -17.85
C THR A 63 -4.12 3.82 -16.75
N LEU A 64 -4.04 2.57 -17.15
CA LEU A 64 -3.87 1.46 -16.23
C LEU A 64 -2.41 1.33 -15.83
N ILE A 65 -2.17 1.15 -14.53
CA ILE A 65 -0.85 0.81 -13.98
C ILE A 65 -1.04 -0.45 -13.15
N ALA A 66 -0.38 -1.54 -13.53
CA ALA A 66 -0.49 -2.80 -12.84
C ALA A 66 0.52 -2.89 -11.70
N ARG A 67 0.10 -3.51 -10.58
CA ARG A 67 1.01 -3.82 -9.48
C ARG A 67 1.13 -5.33 -9.33
N ALA A 68 2.27 -5.89 -9.70
CA ALA A 68 2.60 -7.30 -9.46
C ALA A 68 2.84 -7.54 -7.96
N ARG A 69 2.70 -8.78 -7.52
CA ARG A 69 3.14 -9.18 -6.16
C ARG A 69 4.60 -8.79 -5.91
N GLY A 70 4.93 -8.52 -4.65
CA GLY A 70 6.33 -8.26 -4.26
C GLY A 70 7.20 -9.53 -4.31
N TRP A 71 8.52 -9.36 -4.39
CA TRP A 71 9.49 -10.46 -4.47
C TRP A 71 9.40 -11.47 -3.31
N HIS A 72 8.84 -11.08 -2.17
CA HIS A 72 8.67 -11.92 -0.98
C HIS A 72 7.53 -12.95 -1.08
N LEU A 73 6.74 -12.93 -2.17
CA LEU A 73 5.57 -13.79 -2.36
C LEU A 73 5.78 -14.82 -3.46
N GLU A 74 5.31 -16.03 -3.19
CA GLU A 74 5.37 -17.17 -4.10
C GLU A 74 3.98 -17.48 -4.66
N GLU A 75 3.97 -18.05 -5.88
CA GLU A 75 2.77 -18.64 -6.47
C GLU A 75 2.79 -20.16 -6.27
N LYS A 76 2.12 -20.61 -5.23
CA LYS A 76 2.15 -22.03 -4.80
C LYS A 76 1.46 -22.99 -5.76
N HIS A 77 0.53 -22.49 -6.58
CA HIS A 77 -0.24 -23.30 -7.51
C HIS A 77 0.45 -23.50 -8.85
N PHE A 78 1.56 -22.83 -9.08
CA PHE A 78 2.37 -22.98 -10.28
C PHE A 78 3.82 -23.30 -9.90
N THR A 79 4.26 -24.48 -10.30
CA THR A 79 5.61 -24.98 -9.95
C THR A 79 6.45 -25.23 -11.20
N VAL A 80 7.76 -25.02 -11.06
CA VAL A 80 8.77 -25.41 -12.04
C VAL A 80 9.75 -26.34 -11.32
N ASP A 81 9.96 -27.53 -11.86
CA ASP A 81 10.81 -28.55 -11.26
C ASP A 81 10.43 -28.92 -9.80
N GLY A 82 9.14 -28.78 -9.47
CA GLY A 82 8.60 -29.07 -8.14
C GLY A 82 8.65 -27.90 -7.15
N GLU A 83 9.30 -26.80 -7.50
CA GLU A 83 9.41 -25.59 -6.67
C GLU A 83 8.39 -24.54 -7.09
N ALA A 84 7.75 -23.87 -6.09
CA ALA A 84 6.84 -22.76 -6.36
C ALA A 84 7.59 -21.60 -7.01
N ILE A 85 7.00 -21.00 -8.03
CA ILE A 85 7.62 -19.84 -8.69
C ILE A 85 7.38 -18.55 -7.92
N SER A 86 8.16 -17.52 -8.24
CA SER A 86 7.91 -16.16 -7.77
C SER A 86 6.53 -15.66 -8.20
N GLY A 87 5.72 -15.20 -7.23
CA GLY A 87 4.46 -14.54 -7.51
C GLY A 87 4.62 -13.28 -8.36
N SER A 88 5.73 -12.55 -8.16
CA SER A 88 6.06 -11.37 -8.98
C SER A 88 6.22 -11.71 -10.45
N LEU A 89 6.95 -12.78 -10.76
CA LEU A 89 7.19 -13.22 -12.13
C LEU A 89 5.94 -13.79 -12.78
N PHE A 90 5.12 -14.51 -12.01
CA PHE A 90 3.82 -14.99 -12.49
C PHE A 90 2.91 -13.84 -12.91
N ASP A 91 2.71 -12.86 -12.01
CA ASP A 91 1.83 -11.72 -12.26
C ASP A 91 2.32 -10.83 -13.41
N PHE A 92 3.60 -10.46 -13.35
CA PHE A 92 4.22 -9.60 -14.36
C PHE A 92 4.26 -10.31 -15.73
N GLY A 93 4.71 -11.55 -15.76
CA GLY A 93 4.92 -12.27 -17.02
C GLY A 93 3.62 -12.47 -17.80
N LEU A 94 2.56 -12.92 -17.13
CA LEU A 94 1.24 -13.09 -17.77
C LEU A 94 0.66 -11.75 -18.23
N TYR A 95 0.66 -10.75 -17.34
CA TYR A 95 0.14 -9.43 -17.69
C TYR A 95 0.90 -8.81 -18.88
N PHE A 96 2.23 -8.80 -18.82
CA PHE A 96 3.07 -8.20 -19.84
C PHE A 96 2.92 -8.91 -21.19
N PHE A 97 3.08 -10.24 -21.21
CA PHE A 97 3.01 -11.03 -22.44
C PHE A 97 1.69 -10.84 -23.19
N HIS A 98 0.57 -10.88 -22.48
CA HIS A 98 -0.75 -10.81 -23.10
C HIS A 98 -1.20 -9.39 -23.46
N ASN A 99 -0.65 -8.35 -22.83
CA ASN A 99 -1.24 -7.02 -22.90
C ASN A 99 -0.29 -5.92 -23.41
N ALA A 100 1.02 -6.08 -23.34
CA ALA A 100 1.95 -4.99 -23.63
C ALA A 100 1.79 -4.41 -25.04
N ASN A 101 1.67 -5.26 -26.05
CA ASN A 101 1.48 -4.82 -27.42
C ASN A 101 0.15 -4.08 -27.63
N GLU A 102 -0.94 -4.55 -27.01
CA GLU A 102 -2.24 -3.88 -27.10
C GLU A 102 -2.25 -2.53 -26.38
N LEU A 103 -1.60 -2.43 -25.21
CA LEU A 103 -1.44 -1.18 -24.49
C LEU A 103 -0.68 -0.13 -25.32
N VAL A 104 0.43 -0.51 -25.97
CA VAL A 104 1.19 0.39 -26.84
C VAL A 104 0.36 0.80 -28.06
N LYS A 105 -0.33 -0.15 -28.70
CA LYS A 105 -1.21 0.09 -29.85
C LYS A 105 -2.34 1.08 -29.52
N THR A 106 -2.88 1.03 -28.30
CA THR A 106 -3.95 1.93 -27.84
C THR A 106 -3.43 3.28 -27.31
N GLY A 107 -2.13 3.55 -27.43
CA GLY A 107 -1.51 4.83 -27.07
C GLY A 107 -1.20 4.99 -25.57
N THR A 108 -1.14 3.88 -24.83
CA THR A 108 -0.67 3.80 -23.45
C THR A 108 0.64 3.02 -23.38
N GLY A 109 0.87 2.25 -22.36
CA GLY A 109 2.06 1.40 -22.23
C GLY A 109 1.96 0.44 -21.05
N PRO A 110 2.85 -0.54 -20.98
CA PRO A 110 2.96 -1.45 -19.84
C PRO A 110 3.59 -0.71 -18.64
N TYR A 111 2.73 -0.18 -17.77
CA TYR A 111 3.12 0.61 -16.61
C TYR A 111 2.92 -0.19 -15.34
N PHE A 112 3.90 -0.12 -14.43
CA PHE A 112 3.92 -0.92 -13.21
C PHE A 112 4.18 -0.10 -11.95
N TYR A 113 3.63 -0.58 -10.84
CA TYR A 113 4.06 -0.24 -9.48
C TYR A 113 4.77 -1.43 -8.86
N LEU A 114 5.94 -1.19 -8.27
CA LEU A 114 6.81 -2.22 -7.72
C LEU A 114 6.81 -2.13 -6.19
N PRO A 115 6.14 -3.09 -5.49
CA PRO A 115 5.94 -3.01 -4.06
C PRO A 115 7.08 -3.65 -3.26
N LYS A 116 7.17 -3.27 -1.99
CA LYS A 116 7.87 -3.98 -0.91
C LYS A 116 9.37 -4.26 -1.14
N MET A 117 10.03 -3.49 -2.00
CA MET A 117 11.48 -3.60 -2.16
C MET A 117 12.23 -3.16 -0.90
N GLU A 118 13.29 -3.87 -0.58
CA GLU A 118 14.18 -3.59 0.54
C GLU A 118 15.58 -3.16 0.10
N SER A 119 15.96 -3.38 -1.17
CA SER A 119 17.29 -3.08 -1.69
C SER A 119 17.28 -2.69 -3.16
N HIS A 120 18.29 -1.93 -3.58
CA HIS A 120 18.55 -1.64 -5.00
C HIS A 120 18.87 -2.90 -5.83
N LEU A 121 19.32 -3.98 -5.19
CA LEU A 121 19.53 -5.26 -5.88
C LEU A 121 18.22 -5.89 -6.37
N GLU A 122 17.14 -5.70 -5.61
CA GLU A 122 15.80 -6.11 -6.06
C GLU A 122 15.29 -5.23 -7.21
N ALA A 123 15.65 -3.94 -7.22
CA ALA A 123 15.39 -3.06 -8.35
C ALA A 123 16.18 -3.47 -9.61
N ARG A 124 17.45 -3.88 -9.45
CA ARG A 124 18.27 -4.47 -10.53
C ARG A 124 17.61 -5.71 -11.09
N LEU A 125 17.13 -6.62 -10.23
CA LEU A 125 16.43 -7.82 -10.67
C LEU A 125 15.18 -7.48 -11.50
N TRP A 126 14.39 -6.47 -11.08
CA TRP A 126 13.28 -5.97 -11.90
C TRP A 126 13.74 -5.43 -13.25
N ASN A 127 14.85 -4.69 -13.29
CA ASN A 127 15.40 -4.17 -14.55
C ASN A 127 15.81 -5.30 -15.50
N ASP A 128 16.45 -6.34 -14.98
CA ASP A 128 16.84 -7.52 -15.77
C ASP A 128 15.62 -8.25 -16.33
N VAL A 129 14.58 -8.42 -15.51
CA VAL A 129 13.29 -9.00 -15.94
C VAL A 129 12.63 -8.14 -17.00
N PHE A 130 12.62 -6.81 -16.86
CA PHE A 130 12.04 -5.90 -17.86
C PHE A 130 12.81 -5.94 -19.18
N CYS A 131 14.13 -5.97 -19.13
CA CYS A 131 14.95 -6.09 -20.33
C CYS A 131 14.67 -7.40 -21.06
N LEU A 132 14.72 -8.53 -20.33
CA LEU A 132 14.46 -9.85 -20.89
C LEU A 132 13.06 -9.95 -21.50
N ALA A 133 12.03 -9.44 -20.80
CA ALA A 133 10.66 -9.50 -21.25
C ALA A 133 10.43 -8.67 -22.52
N GLN A 134 11.01 -7.47 -22.59
CA GLN A 134 10.93 -6.62 -23.79
C GLN A 134 11.66 -7.26 -24.97
N ASP A 135 12.88 -7.76 -24.76
CA ASP A 135 13.65 -8.46 -25.80
C ASP A 135 12.88 -9.69 -26.31
N TYR A 136 12.23 -10.46 -25.42
CA TYR A 136 11.48 -11.67 -25.78
C TYR A 136 10.31 -11.41 -26.74
N ILE A 137 9.59 -10.30 -26.57
CA ILE A 137 8.46 -9.95 -27.45
C ILE A 137 8.84 -8.94 -28.55
N GLY A 138 10.13 -8.60 -28.71
CA GLY A 138 10.60 -7.62 -29.70
C GLY A 138 10.19 -6.18 -29.42
N MET A 139 9.99 -5.82 -28.15
CA MET A 139 9.61 -4.47 -27.74
C MET A 139 10.85 -3.65 -27.36
N PRO A 140 10.95 -2.36 -27.77
CA PRO A 140 12.08 -1.52 -27.40
C PRO A 140 12.24 -1.42 -25.88
N ARG A 141 13.49 -1.53 -25.37
CA ARG A 141 13.80 -1.30 -23.97
C ARG A 141 13.39 0.13 -23.56
N GLY A 142 12.94 0.31 -22.33
CA GLY A 142 12.40 1.57 -21.85
C GLY A 142 10.92 1.82 -22.21
N THR A 143 10.25 0.90 -22.90
CA THR A 143 8.80 0.95 -23.10
C THR A 143 8.04 0.68 -21.80
N ILE A 144 8.51 -0.28 -21.00
CA ILE A 144 8.02 -0.48 -19.63
C ILE A 144 8.36 0.74 -18.78
N ARG A 145 7.40 1.18 -17.97
CA ARG A 145 7.62 2.20 -16.95
C ARG A 145 7.20 1.68 -15.57
N GLY A 146 8.11 1.81 -14.62
CA GLY A 146 7.89 1.37 -13.25
C GLY A 146 8.04 2.51 -12.25
N THR A 147 7.07 2.63 -11.34
CA THR A 147 7.18 3.46 -10.14
C THR A 147 7.44 2.54 -8.96
N VAL A 148 8.45 2.87 -8.15
CA VAL A 148 8.80 2.08 -6.97
C VAL A 148 8.11 2.64 -5.75
N LEU A 149 7.39 1.80 -5.01
CA LEU A 149 6.95 2.11 -3.66
C LEU A 149 8.15 2.05 -2.70
N ILE A 150 8.56 3.19 -2.19
CA ILE A 150 9.50 3.25 -1.06
C ILE A 150 8.66 3.09 0.20
N GLU A 151 8.47 1.87 0.60
CA GLU A 151 7.59 1.51 1.70
C GLU A 151 8.28 0.59 2.74
N THR A 152 9.61 0.51 2.68
CA THR A 152 10.44 -0.13 3.68
C THR A 152 11.53 0.82 4.14
N ILE A 153 11.90 0.71 5.43
CA ILE A 153 12.96 1.56 5.99
C ILE A 153 14.31 1.29 5.32
N THR A 154 14.56 0.08 4.87
CA THR A 154 15.79 -0.30 4.15
C THR A 154 15.88 0.40 2.81
N ALA A 155 14.82 0.37 1.99
CA ALA A 155 14.76 1.06 0.70
C ALA A 155 14.89 2.58 0.82
N ALA A 156 14.47 3.16 1.95
CA ALA A 156 14.62 4.60 2.18
C ALA A 156 16.08 5.07 2.20
N PHE A 157 17.02 4.19 2.54
CA PHE A 157 18.47 4.47 2.51
C PHE A 157 19.09 4.27 1.12
N GLU A 158 18.37 3.65 0.19
CA GLU A 158 18.88 3.27 -1.14
C GLU A 158 18.06 3.87 -2.30
N MET A 159 17.34 4.98 -2.06
CA MET A 159 16.43 5.57 -3.06
C MET A 159 17.15 5.96 -4.36
N ASP A 160 18.36 6.49 -4.25
CA ASP A 160 19.16 6.93 -5.40
C ASP A 160 19.64 5.73 -6.23
N GLU A 161 20.13 4.71 -5.54
CA GLU A 161 20.57 3.45 -6.14
C GLU A 161 19.42 2.71 -6.82
N ILE A 162 18.24 2.71 -6.20
CA ILE A 162 17.02 2.12 -6.79
C ILE A 162 16.66 2.82 -8.10
N ILE A 163 16.66 4.16 -8.14
CA ILE A 163 16.40 4.90 -9.38
C ILE A 163 17.49 4.61 -10.42
N TYR A 164 18.75 4.52 -10.01
CA TYR A 164 19.86 4.22 -10.90
C TYR A 164 19.74 2.84 -11.55
N GLU A 165 19.42 1.81 -10.78
CA GLU A 165 19.24 0.46 -11.32
C GLU A 165 18.07 0.40 -12.32
N LEU A 166 17.01 1.15 -12.09
CA LEU A 166 15.85 1.24 -12.99
C LEU A 166 15.91 2.41 -13.99
N ARG A 167 17.06 3.06 -14.22
CA ARG A 167 17.17 4.30 -14.98
C ARG A 167 16.55 4.27 -16.39
N GLU A 168 16.51 3.11 -17.04
CA GLU A 168 15.88 2.96 -18.36
C GLU A 168 14.35 2.87 -18.27
N HIS A 169 13.81 2.47 -17.11
CA HIS A 169 12.40 2.13 -16.92
C HIS A 169 11.71 2.99 -15.83
N SER A 170 12.46 3.74 -15.01
CA SER A 170 11.88 4.46 -13.88
C SER A 170 10.91 5.54 -14.31
N SER A 171 9.74 5.58 -13.68
CA SER A 171 8.81 6.71 -13.68
C SER A 171 8.92 7.55 -12.42
N GLY A 172 9.53 7.04 -11.37
CA GLY A 172 9.70 7.71 -10.10
C GLY A 172 9.52 6.82 -8.89
N LEU A 173 9.39 7.45 -7.74
CA LEU A 173 9.16 6.80 -6.46
C LEU A 173 7.83 7.27 -5.85
N ASN A 174 7.26 6.43 -4.99
CA ASN A 174 6.02 6.72 -4.28
C ASN A 174 6.20 6.55 -2.77
N CYS A 175 5.61 7.44 -1.98
CA CYS A 175 5.56 7.33 -0.53
C CYS A 175 4.49 6.34 -0.09
N GLY A 176 4.88 5.23 0.56
CA GLY A 176 3.98 4.27 1.19
C GLY A 176 3.94 4.44 2.71
N ARG A 177 2.87 5.03 3.28
CA ARG A 177 2.81 5.38 4.69
C ARG A 177 2.83 4.17 5.63
N TRP A 178 1.83 3.31 5.49
CA TRP A 178 1.55 2.27 6.48
C TRP A 178 2.59 1.14 6.45
N ASP A 179 2.95 0.69 5.27
CA ASP A 179 4.02 -0.29 5.10
C ASP A 179 5.37 0.25 5.60
N TYR A 180 5.64 1.55 5.42
CA TYR A 180 6.87 2.15 5.94
C TYR A 180 6.90 2.12 7.47
N ILE A 181 5.81 2.50 8.15
CA ILE A 181 5.68 2.41 9.61
C ILE A 181 5.82 0.95 10.06
N PHE A 182 5.12 0.02 9.40
CA PHE A 182 5.23 -1.41 9.67
C PHE A 182 6.67 -1.89 9.56
N SER A 183 7.37 -1.52 8.50
CA SER A 183 8.76 -1.92 8.26
C SER A 183 9.71 -1.41 9.36
N VAL A 184 9.51 -0.18 9.84
CA VAL A 184 10.28 0.37 10.97
C VAL A 184 10.07 -0.48 12.21
N ILE A 185 8.82 -0.76 12.59
CA ILE A 185 8.52 -1.61 13.76
C ILE A 185 9.14 -3.00 13.56
N LYS A 186 8.95 -3.61 12.39
CA LYS A 186 9.46 -4.95 12.07
C LYS A 186 10.97 -5.05 12.20
N LYS A 187 11.71 -4.12 11.59
CA LYS A 187 13.19 -4.16 11.58
C LYS A 187 13.80 -3.86 12.94
N PHE A 188 13.19 -2.95 13.69
CA PHE A 188 13.71 -2.50 15.00
C PHE A 188 12.91 -3.06 16.20
N ARG A 189 12.07 -4.08 16.01
CA ARG A 189 11.14 -4.62 17.00
C ARG A 189 11.77 -5.02 18.34
N GLN A 190 13.05 -5.35 18.37
CA GLN A 190 13.76 -5.75 19.59
C GLN A 190 14.28 -4.55 20.40
N SER A 191 14.26 -3.33 19.83
CA SER A 191 14.74 -2.13 20.49
C SER A 191 13.59 -1.32 21.10
N PRO A 192 13.59 -1.07 22.42
CA PRO A 192 12.57 -0.23 23.05
C PRO A 192 12.62 1.24 22.57
N ALA A 193 13.76 1.69 22.03
CA ALA A 193 13.90 3.03 21.48
C ALA A 193 13.04 3.29 20.22
N PHE A 194 12.51 2.22 19.60
CA PHE A 194 11.68 2.28 18.40
C PHE A 194 10.20 1.99 18.71
N VAL A 195 9.79 2.00 19.97
CA VAL A 195 8.38 1.91 20.34
C VAL A 195 7.66 3.18 19.91
N LEU A 196 6.60 3.01 19.13
CA LEU A 196 5.78 4.09 18.64
C LEU A 196 4.51 4.27 19.49
N PRO A 197 3.98 5.50 19.61
CA PRO A 197 2.71 5.76 20.28
C PRO A 197 1.52 5.20 19.47
N ASP A 198 0.29 5.48 19.91
CA ASP A 198 -0.92 5.13 19.18
C ASP A 198 -0.79 5.44 17.69
N ARG A 199 -1.26 4.54 16.82
CA ARG A 199 -1.10 4.69 15.36
C ARG A 199 -1.66 6.01 14.81
N SER A 200 -2.65 6.59 15.48
CA SER A 200 -3.24 7.89 15.11
C SER A 200 -2.26 9.06 15.30
N ALA A 201 -1.30 8.93 16.20
CA ALA A 201 -0.26 9.93 16.44
C ALA A 201 0.88 9.86 15.43
N VAL A 202 1.06 8.70 14.75
CA VAL A 202 2.11 8.51 13.73
C VAL A 202 1.60 9.02 12.39
N THR A 203 1.88 10.29 12.10
CA THR A 203 1.42 10.97 10.88
C THR A 203 2.57 11.20 9.90
N MET A 204 2.25 11.66 8.68
CA MET A 204 3.27 12.03 7.70
C MET A 204 4.11 13.25 8.12
N THR A 205 3.74 13.94 9.20
CA THR A 205 4.50 15.03 9.82
C THR A 205 5.32 14.59 11.04
N SER A 206 5.27 13.31 11.40
CA SER A 206 6.16 12.75 12.41
C SER A 206 7.61 12.83 11.93
N PRO A 207 8.61 13.07 12.81
CA PRO A 207 9.98 13.40 12.39
C PRO A 207 10.57 12.45 11.34
N PHE A 208 10.54 11.14 11.58
CA PHE A 208 11.08 10.15 10.64
C PHE A 208 10.27 10.07 9.32
N MET A 209 8.95 10.31 9.39
CA MET A 209 8.08 10.31 8.21
C MET A 209 8.29 11.56 7.35
N ASP A 210 8.45 12.72 7.94
CA ASP A 210 8.74 13.98 7.24
C ASP A 210 10.13 13.92 6.58
N ALA A 211 11.14 13.39 7.29
CA ALA A 211 12.47 13.16 6.74
C ALA A 211 12.42 12.23 5.51
N TYR A 212 11.71 11.13 5.61
CA TYR A 212 11.48 10.20 4.51
C TYR A 212 10.83 10.86 3.29
N VAL A 213 9.76 11.64 3.48
CA VAL A 213 9.09 12.38 2.40
C VAL A 213 10.04 13.37 1.72
N ARG A 214 10.79 14.16 2.51
CA ARG A 214 11.74 15.15 2.01
C ARG A 214 12.85 14.51 1.18
N LEU A 215 13.42 13.42 1.68
CA LEU A 215 14.46 12.68 0.97
C LEU A 215 13.95 12.15 -0.36
N LEU A 216 12.76 11.53 -0.37
CA LEU A 216 12.16 10.99 -1.59
C LEU A 216 11.95 12.06 -2.66
N ILE A 217 11.36 13.20 -2.29
CA ILE A 217 11.13 14.29 -3.25
C ILE A 217 12.46 14.82 -3.82
N LYS A 218 13.41 15.12 -2.94
CA LYS A 218 14.73 15.63 -3.34
C LYS A 218 15.44 14.66 -4.28
N THR A 219 15.46 13.38 -3.96
CA THR A 219 16.12 12.34 -4.76
C THR A 219 15.46 12.20 -6.12
N CYS A 220 14.13 12.10 -6.17
CA CYS A 220 13.38 12.03 -7.43
C CYS A 220 13.66 13.23 -8.34
N HIS A 221 13.56 14.44 -7.82
CA HIS A 221 13.74 15.66 -8.61
C HIS A 221 15.19 15.85 -9.04
N ALA A 222 16.16 15.45 -8.22
CA ALA A 222 17.57 15.46 -8.60
C ALA A 222 17.85 14.54 -9.82
N ARG A 223 17.11 13.44 -9.94
CA ARG A 223 17.23 12.45 -11.02
C ARG A 223 16.22 12.65 -12.17
N GLY A 224 15.37 13.67 -12.09
CA GLY A 224 14.42 14.01 -13.17
C GLY A 224 13.25 13.04 -13.29
N VAL A 225 12.87 12.36 -12.21
CA VAL A 225 11.73 11.44 -12.12
C VAL A 225 10.68 11.95 -11.13
N HIS A 226 9.45 11.39 -11.18
CA HIS A 226 8.34 11.86 -10.38
C HIS A 226 8.43 11.40 -8.92
N ALA A 227 8.01 12.29 -8.00
CA ALA A 227 7.79 12.00 -6.59
C ALA A 227 6.29 11.93 -6.31
N MET A 228 5.78 10.73 -6.03
CA MET A 228 4.34 10.50 -5.77
C MET A 228 4.05 10.49 -4.28
N GLY A 229 3.00 11.20 -3.87
CA GLY A 229 2.50 11.22 -2.49
C GLY A 229 1.77 9.95 -2.09
N GLY A 230 1.40 9.87 -0.83
CA GLY A 230 0.72 8.71 -0.25
C GLY A 230 -0.77 8.63 -0.57
N MET A 231 -1.39 7.53 -0.19
CA MET A 231 -2.82 7.30 -0.41
C MET A 231 -3.68 7.96 0.68
N ALA A 232 -4.75 8.65 0.28
CA ALA A 232 -5.86 8.99 1.16
C ALA A 232 -6.83 7.80 1.21
N ALA A 233 -6.96 7.19 2.40
CA ALA A 233 -7.74 5.97 2.61
C ALA A 233 -9.21 6.21 3.01
N GLN A 234 -9.65 7.47 3.09
CA GLN A 234 -11.00 7.85 3.46
C GLN A 234 -12.03 7.31 2.45
N ILE A 235 -13.20 6.96 2.96
CA ILE A 235 -14.36 6.56 2.17
C ILE A 235 -15.47 7.59 2.42
N PRO A 236 -16.21 8.03 1.38
CA PRO A 236 -17.35 8.92 1.58
C PRO A 236 -18.39 8.35 2.55
N ILE A 237 -18.80 9.16 3.51
CA ILE A 237 -19.78 8.80 4.56
C ILE A 237 -21.16 9.28 4.12
N LYS A 238 -22.08 8.36 3.84
CA LYS A 238 -23.39 8.71 3.26
C LYS A 238 -24.40 9.20 4.31
N ASP A 239 -24.36 8.63 5.49
CA ASP A 239 -25.40 8.79 6.51
C ASP A 239 -25.08 9.87 7.56
N ASN A 240 -23.94 10.54 7.43
CA ASN A 240 -23.50 11.60 8.34
C ASN A 240 -22.75 12.69 7.58
N LYS A 241 -23.45 13.77 7.25
CA LYS A 241 -22.90 14.87 6.46
C LYS A 241 -21.73 15.56 7.16
N GLU A 242 -21.82 15.83 8.45
CA GLU A 242 -20.76 16.52 9.20
C GLU A 242 -19.48 15.69 9.25
N ALA A 243 -19.60 14.39 9.56
CA ALA A 243 -18.47 13.47 9.53
C ALA A 243 -17.86 13.34 8.14
N ASN A 244 -18.69 13.33 7.08
CA ASN A 244 -18.22 13.32 5.71
C ASN A 244 -17.45 14.59 5.35
N ASP A 245 -17.99 15.76 5.66
CA ASP A 245 -17.36 17.05 5.36
C ASP A 245 -16.00 17.15 6.05
N LYS A 246 -15.90 16.70 7.32
CA LYS A 246 -14.63 16.62 8.06
C LYS A 246 -13.64 15.66 7.43
N ALA A 247 -14.09 14.47 6.99
CA ALA A 247 -13.24 13.51 6.31
C ALA A 247 -12.72 14.06 4.97
N MET A 248 -13.57 14.70 4.17
CA MET A 248 -13.18 15.31 2.89
C MET A 248 -12.23 16.49 3.07
N ASP A 249 -12.41 17.31 4.12
CA ASP A 249 -11.46 18.37 4.44
C ASP A 249 -10.10 17.80 4.86
N SER A 250 -10.08 16.75 5.65
CA SER A 250 -8.84 16.03 6.00
C SER A 250 -8.08 15.55 4.76
N VAL A 251 -8.77 15.01 3.76
CA VAL A 251 -8.17 14.65 2.46
C VAL A 251 -7.60 15.89 1.77
N ARG A 252 -8.35 16.99 1.72
CA ARG A 252 -7.89 18.23 1.11
C ARG A 252 -6.61 18.77 1.75
N GLN A 253 -6.53 18.78 3.08
CA GLN A 253 -5.35 19.22 3.81
C GLN A 253 -4.14 18.29 3.56
N ASP A 254 -4.36 16.98 3.52
CA ASP A 254 -3.31 16.03 3.19
C ASP A 254 -2.73 16.28 1.79
N LYS A 255 -3.59 16.44 0.78
CA LYS A 255 -3.14 16.70 -0.60
C LYS A 255 -2.49 18.09 -0.75
N LEU A 256 -2.95 19.07 0.02
CA LEU A 256 -2.32 20.40 0.07
C LEU A 256 -0.90 20.33 0.68
N ARG A 257 -0.71 19.54 1.74
CA ARG A 257 0.61 19.27 2.33
C ARG A 257 1.53 18.62 1.29
N GLU A 258 1.04 17.59 0.60
CA GLU A 258 1.83 16.85 -0.41
C GLU A 258 2.29 17.75 -1.55
N VAL A 259 1.40 18.47 -2.21
CA VAL A 259 1.77 19.32 -3.35
C VAL A 259 2.72 20.46 -2.94
N ARG A 260 2.54 21.03 -1.73
CA ARG A 260 3.45 22.04 -1.19
C ARG A 260 4.82 21.50 -0.81
N ALA A 261 4.88 20.26 -0.36
CA ALA A 261 6.16 19.58 -0.10
C ALA A 261 6.97 19.35 -1.38
N GLY A 262 6.32 19.21 -2.52
CA GLY A 262 6.97 19.03 -3.82
C GLY A 262 6.53 17.76 -4.57
N HIS A 263 5.53 17.03 -4.10
CA HIS A 263 5.02 15.86 -4.84
C HIS A 263 4.41 16.25 -6.19
N ASP A 264 4.63 15.42 -7.20
CA ASP A 264 4.13 15.58 -8.57
C ASP A 264 2.75 14.98 -8.78
N GLY A 265 2.27 14.20 -7.84
CA GLY A 265 0.98 13.54 -7.85
C GLY A 265 0.71 12.83 -6.54
N THR A 266 -0.44 12.14 -6.47
CA THR A 266 -0.88 11.49 -5.25
C THR A 266 -1.83 10.33 -5.53
N TRP A 267 -2.16 9.57 -4.48
CA TRP A 267 -3.10 8.45 -4.51
C TRP A 267 -4.35 8.71 -3.69
N VAL A 268 -5.47 8.13 -4.12
CA VAL A 268 -6.74 8.12 -3.41
C VAL A 268 -7.37 6.73 -3.50
N ALA A 269 -7.95 6.26 -2.39
CA ALA A 269 -8.58 4.94 -2.33
C ALA A 269 -9.99 4.89 -2.99
N HIS A 270 -10.61 6.05 -3.20
CA HIS A 270 -11.97 6.11 -3.74
C HIS A 270 -12.09 7.15 -4.88
N PRO A 271 -12.78 6.82 -5.99
CA PRO A 271 -12.86 7.71 -7.16
C PRO A 271 -13.40 9.13 -6.86
N VAL A 272 -14.31 9.28 -5.91
CA VAL A 272 -14.84 10.57 -5.47
C VAL A 272 -13.73 11.50 -4.95
N LEU A 273 -12.70 10.94 -4.32
CA LEU A 273 -11.58 11.73 -3.79
C LEU A 273 -10.64 12.24 -4.90
N ALA A 274 -10.70 11.65 -6.10
CA ALA A 274 -9.89 12.08 -7.23
C ALA A 274 -10.18 13.52 -7.64
N SER A 275 -11.44 13.99 -7.55
CA SER A 275 -11.80 15.37 -7.83
C SER A 275 -11.17 16.34 -6.83
N ILE A 276 -11.19 16.01 -5.53
CA ILE A 276 -10.58 16.81 -4.47
C ILE A 276 -9.06 16.90 -4.66
N ALA A 277 -8.41 15.76 -4.91
CA ALA A 277 -6.98 15.73 -5.15
C ALA A 277 -6.60 16.53 -6.39
N SER A 278 -7.33 16.36 -7.50
CA SER A 278 -7.09 17.09 -8.75
C SER A 278 -7.29 18.61 -8.59
N GLU A 279 -8.32 19.04 -7.85
CA GLU A 279 -8.54 20.47 -7.56
C GLU A 279 -7.33 21.06 -6.83
N VAL A 280 -6.86 20.39 -5.77
CA VAL A 280 -5.72 20.86 -4.98
C VAL A 280 -4.44 20.92 -5.82
N PHE A 281 -4.11 19.82 -6.53
CA PHE A 281 -2.90 19.76 -7.34
C PHE A 281 -2.94 20.75 -8.51
N ASN A 282 -4.06 20.87 -9.23
CA ASN A 282 -4.18 21.82 -10.33
C ASN A 282 -4.02 23.29 -9.87
N LYS A 283 -4.48 23.60 -8.65
CA LYS A 283 -4.35 24.95 -8.08
C LYS A 283 -2.92 25.27 -7.68
N HIS A 284 -2.19 24.32 -7.10
CA HIS A 284 -0.88 24.56 -6.48
C HIS A 284 0.30 24.06 -7.32
N MET A 285 0.05 23.25 -8.33
CA MET A 285 1.01 22.78 -9.34
C MET A 285 0.40 22.98 -10.73
N PRO A 286 0.39 24.23 -11.26
CA PRO A 286 -0.20 24.53 -12.57
C PRO A 286 0.55 23.93 -13.76
N THR A 287 1.77 23.43 -13.53
CA THR A 287 2.61 22.72 -14.50
C THR A 287 2.31 21.21 -14.49
N PRO A 288 2.72 20.43 -15.51
CA PRO A 288 2.49 18.98 -15.55
C PRO A 288 3.14 18.20 -14.39
N ASN A 289 4.19 18.73 -13.81
CA ASN A 289 4.91 18.23 -12.63
C ASN A 289 5.70 19.38 -12.03
N GLN A 290 6.38 19.14 -10.91
CA GLN A 290 7.29 20.10 -10.31
C GLN A 290 8.72 19.57 -10.10
N ILE A 291 9.17 18.67 -11.00
CA ILE A 291 10.53 18.09 -11.02
C ILE A 291 11.61 19.20 -11.08
N TRP A 292 11.27 20.36 -11.67
CA TRP A 292 12.15 21.54 -11.70
C TRP A 292 12.48 22.09 -10.30
N ASN A 293 11.64 21.85 -9.30
CA ASN A 293 11.86 22.24 -7.91
C ASN A 293 12.74 21.20 -7.23
N ARG A 294 14.04 21.37 -7.29
CA ARG A 294 15.06 20.41 -6.82
C ARG A 294 15.05 20.16 -5.32
N ARG A 295 14.36 20.97 -4.55
CA ARG A 295 14.30 20.92 -3.08
C ARG A 295 15.70 20.79 -2.44
N GLU A 296 16.64 21.61 -2.90
CA GLU A 296 17.99 21.68 -2.34
C GLU A 296 18.00 22.19 -0.89
N ASP A 297 16.91 22.86 -0.48
CA ASP A 297 16.63 23.26 0.89
C ASP A 297 16.45 22.06 1.84
N TYR A 298 16.11 20.88 1.32
CA TYR A 298 15.97 19.68 2.13
C TYR A 298 17.33 19.06 2.44
N GLN A 299 17.68 19.04 3.73
CA GLN A 299 18.87 18.35 4.24
C GLN A 299 18.39 17.21 5.13
N VAL A 300 18.61 15.97 4.70
CA VAL A 300 18.17 14.77 5.41
C VAL A 300 19.34 13.83 5.59
N SER A 301 19.60 13.44 6.81
CA SER A 301 20.59 12.44 7.19
C SER A 301 19.94 11.09 7.55
N GLY A 302 20.75 10.04 7.66
CA GLY A 302 20.27 8.74 8.15
C GLY A 302 19.69 8.82 9.56
N ASN A 303 20.21 9.71 10.41
CA ASN A 303 19.66 9.91 11.77
C ASN A 303 18.26 10.53 11.73
N ASP A 304 17.95 11.37 10.75
CA ASP A 304 16.61 11.94 10.59
C ASP A 304 15.59 10.88 10.20
N LEU A 305 15.98 9.92 9.36
CA LEU A 305 15.15 8.76 8.99
C LEU A 305 14.87 7.81 10.17
N LEU A 306 15.71 7.84 11.20
CA LEU A 306 15.59 7.02 12.41
C LEU A 306 15.10 7.81 13.62
N ASN A 307 14.65 9.03 13.45
CA ASN A 307 14.15 9.86 14.54
C ASN A 307 12.73 9.48 14.95
N MET A 308 12.64 8.56 15.91
CA MET A 308 11.37 8.05 16.47
C MET A 308 10.75 8.95 17.55
N ASN A 309 11.18 10.19 17.68
CA ASN A 309 10.62 11.12 18.66
C ASN A 309 9.22 11.61 18.22
N VAL A 310 8.26 10.71 18.23
CA VAL A 310 6.87 10.98 17.86
C VAL A 310 6.10 11.36 19.12
N PRO A 311 5.55 12.58 19.20
CA PRO A 311 4.76 12.98 20.35
C PRO A 311 3.46 12.17 20.44
N GLY A 312 3.07 11.80 21.66
CA GLY A 312 1.87 11.02 21.95
C GLY A 312 2.14 9.95 22.99
N GLY A 313 1.10 9.21 23.32
CA GLY A 313 1.15 8.11 24.28
C GLY A 313 0.50 6.86 23.71
N ILE A 314 0.49 5.83 24.51
CA ILE A 314 -0.21 4.58 24.22
C ILE A 314 -1.44 4.55 25.13
N THR A 315 -2.62 4.30 24.53
CA THR A 315 -3.89 4.30 25.27
C THR A 315 -4.59 2.95 25.14
N GLU A 316 -5.47 2.64 26.10
CA GLU A 316 -6.35 1.46 25.96
C GLU A 316 -7.22 1.57 24.70
N GLU A 317 -7.70 2.79 24.37
CA GLU A 317 -8.45 3.04 23.14
C GLU A 317 -7.62 2.70 21.90
N GLY A 318 -6.33 3.09 21.86
CA GLY A 318 -5.39 2.76 20.79
C GLY A 318 -5.18 1.25 20.65
N ILE A 319 -5.06 0.53 21.78
CA ILE A 319 -4.97 -0.94 21.79
C ILE A 319 -6.24 -1.56 21.20
N ARG A 320 -7.43 -1.15 21.68
CA ARG A 320 -8.72 -1.65 21.18
C ARG A 320 -8.93 -1.36 19.70
N LYS A 321 -8.51 -0.18 19.24
CA LYS A 321 -8.54 0.19 17.81
C LYS A 321 -7.67 -0.73 16.97
N ASN A 322 -6.44 -1.01 17.40
CA ASN A 322 -5.55 -1.94 16.72
C ASN A 322 -6.12 -3.37 16.68
N LEU A 323 -6.73 -3.83 17.78
CA LEU A 323 -7.43 -5.13 17.83
C LEU A 323 -8.61 -5.17 16.88
N ASN A 324 -9.44 -4.13 16.85
CA ASN A 324 -10.60 -4.03 15.94
C ASN A 324 -10.17 -4.14 14.47
N ILE A 325 -9.13 -3.41 14.08
CA ILE A 325 -8.61 -3.41 12.71
C ILE A 325 -8.00 -4.77 12.36
N GLY A 326 -7.15 -5.31 13.24
CA GLY A 326 -6.51 -6.61 13.00
C GLY A 326 -7.52 -7.75 12.89
N LEU A 327 -8.50 -7.81 13.79
CA LEU A 327 -9.56 -8.82 13.78
C LEU A 327 -10.48 -8.66 12.56
N GLY A 328 -10.89 -7.42 12.25
CA GLY A 328 -11.74 -7.14 11.09
C GLY A 328 -11.06 -7.48 9.77
N TYR A 329 -9.79 -7.15 9.62
CA TYR A 329 -9.00 -7.52 8.46
C TYR A 329 -8.83 -9.04 8.32
N MET A 330 -8.47 -9.74 9.41
CA MET A 330 -8.30 -11.20 9.40
C MET A 330 -9.61 -11.93 9.08
N GLU A 331 -10.73 -11.44 9.60
CA GLU A 331 -12.05 -11.99 9.28
C GLU A 331 -12.38 -11.86 7.79
N GLY A 332 -12.10 -10.68 7.21
CA GLY A 332 -12.23 -10.44 5.78
C GLY A 332 -11.31 -11.34 4.95
N TRP A 333 -10.04 -11.45 5.35
CA TRP A 333 -9.06 -12.32 4.69
C TRP A 333 -9.49 -13.79 4.67
N LEU A 334 -9.99 -14.31 5.77
CA LEU A 334 -10.53 -15.67 5.86
C LEU A 334 -11.76 -15.90 4.96
N LYS A 335 -12.37 -14.84 4.45
CA LYS A 335 -13.45 -14.86 3.45
C LYS A 335 -12.97 -14.58 2.02
N GLY A 336 -11.66 -14.45 1.82
CA GLY A 336 -11.07 -14.16 0.51
C GLY A 336 -10.98 -12.67 0.16
N ILE A 337 -11.23 -11.76 1.12
CA ILE A 337 -11.22 -10.31 0.94
C ILE A 337 -9.95 -9.73 1.56
N GLY A 338 -9.16 -9.01 0.77
CA GLY A 338 -7.88 -8.41 1.20
C GLY A 338 -7.94 -6.90 1.49
N CYS A 339 -9.12 -6.28 1.35
CA CYS A 339 -9.32 -4.86 1.63
C CYS A 339 -10.71 -4.66 2.24
N VAL A 340 -10.77 -4.17 3.47
CA VAL A 340 -12.00 -4.17 4.29
C VAL A 340 -12.31 -2.75 4.78
N PRO A 341 -13.54 -2.23 4.55
CA PRO A 341 -13.95 -0.96 5.11
C PRO A 341 -14.20 -1.11 6.62
N ILE A 342 -13.37 -0.45 7.43
CA ILE A 342 -13.49 -0.43 8.90
C ILE A 342 -13.46 1.02 9.34
N ASN A 343 -14.45 1.46 10.12
CA ASN A 343 -14.52 2.83 10.66
C ASN A 343 -14.34 3.92 9.59
N TYR A 344 -14.98 3.76 8.42
CA TYR A 344 -14.91 4.67 7.27
C TYR A 344 -13.52 4.83 6.64
N LEU A 345 -12.62 3.89 6.89
CA LEU A 345 -11.33 3.78 6.24
C LEU A 345 -11.23 2.46 5.49
N MET A 346 -10.57 2.50 4.35
CA MET A 346 -10.22 1.27 3.62
C MET A 346 -8.96 0.69 4.27
N GLU A 347 -9.14 -0.33 5.10
CA GLU A 347 -8.05 -1.03 5.76
C GLU A 347 -7.57 -2.19 4.86
N ASP A 348 -6.27 -2.25 4.63
CA ASP A 348 -5.58 -3.25 3.82
C ASP A 348 -4.56 -4.05 4.65
N ALA A 349 -3.74 -4.86 4.00
CA ALA A 349 -2.70 -5.62 4.67
C ALA A 349 -1.72 -4.72 5.44
N ALA A 350 -1.33 -3.57 4.88
CA ALA A 350 -0.36 -2.67 5.51
C ALA A 350 -0.88 -2.10 6.84
N THR A 351 -2.14 -1.70 6.89
CA THR A 351 -2.76 -1.15 8.09
C THR A 351 -3.01 -2.21 9.16
N ALA A 352 -3.35 -3.44 8.76
CA ALA A 352 -3.45 -4.58 9.67
C ALA A 352 -2.07 -4.98 10.23
N GLU A 353 -1.03 -4.93 9.41
CA GLU A 353 0.36 -5.18 9.83
C GLU A 353 0.85 -4.16 10.86
N VAL A 354 0.59 -2.87 10.67
CA VAL A 354 0.91 -1.85 11.67
C VAL A 354 0.18 -2.16 12.98
N SER A 355 -1.11 -2.46 12.90
CA SER A 355 -1.93 -2.71 14.10
C SER A 355 -1.41 -3.90 14.91
N ARG A 356 -1.16 -5.07 14.27
CA ARG A 356 -0.63 -6.23 14.98
C ARG A 356 0.80 -6.00 15.49
N SER A 357 1.62 -5.27 14.72
CA SER A 357 3.02 -5.05 15.07
C SER A 357 3.17 -4.09 16.24
N GLN A 358 2.31 -3.06 16.34
CA GLN A 358 2.26 -2.20 17.52
C GLN A 358 1.84 -2.98 18.77
N LEU A 359 0.80 -3.80 18.68
CA LEU A 359 0.36 -4.66 19.80
C LEU A 359 1.48 -5.59 20.25
N TRP A 360 2.16 -6.25 19.32
CA TRP A 360 3.31 -7.10 19.60
C TRP A 360 4.43 -6.33 20.30
N GLN A 361 4.79 -5.15 19.76
CA GLN A 361 5.88 -4.33 20.27
C GLN A 361 5.57 -3.81 21.68
N TRP A 362 4.34 -3.34 21.92
CA TRP A 362 3.91 -2.84 23.21
C TRP A 362 3.91 -3.94 24.29
N CYS A 363 3.45 -5.14 23.92
CA CYS A 363 3.49 -6.30 24.80
C CYS A 363 4.94 -6.75 25.07
N LYS A 364 5.77 -6.86 24.02
CA LYS A 364 7.18 -7.26 24.12
C LYS A 364 7.98 -6.40 25.07
N HIS A 365 7.75 -5.10 25.06
CA HIS A 365 8.49 -4.14 25.88
C HIS A 365 7.78 -3.77 27.18
N GLY A 366 6.63 -4.37 27.49
CA GLY A 366 5.87 -4.11 28.71
C GLY A 366 5.58 -2.62 28.93
N VAL A 367 5.17 -1.92 27.85
CA VAL A 367 4.93 -0.48 27.90
C VAL A 367 3.76 -0.14 28.81
N LYS A 368 3.76 1.06 29.37
CA LYS A 368 2.63 1.56 30.17
C LYS A 368 1.74 2.43 29.31
N THR A 369 0.43 2.21 29.41
CA THR A 369 -0.55 3.12 28.80
C THR A 369 -0.63 4.44 29.61
N ASN A 370 -1.23 5.46 29.00
CA ASN A 370 -1.48 6.74 29.68
C ASN A 370 -2.34 6.56 30.94
N GLU A 371 -3.17 5.52 30.98
CA GLU A 371 -4.01 5.14 32.13
C GLU A 371 -3.23 4.34 33.20
N GLY A 372 -1.93 4.12 32.99
CA GLY A 372 -1.03 3.44 33.93
C GLY A 372 -1.06 1.91 33.87
N LYS A 373 -1.73 1.31 32.88
CA LYS A 373 -1.76 -0.16 32.69
C LYS A 373 -0.50 -0.61 31.98
N VAL A 374 0.09 -1.70 32.44
CA VAL A 374 1.18 -2.38 31.73
C VAL A 374 0.57 -3.25 30.63
N VAL A 375 1.07 -3.11 29.41
CA VAL A 375 0.68 -3.95 28.28
C VAL A 375 1.53 -5.22 28.33
N ASP A 376 1.03 -6.23 29.03
CA ASP A 376 1.59 -7.58 29.07
C ASP A 376 0.71 -8.57 28.28
N LYS A 377 1.14 -9.82 28.21
CA LYS A 377 0.44 -10.89 27.51
C LYS A 377 -1.00 -11.07 28.02
N ASP A 378 -1.19 -11.10 29.34
CA ASP A 378 -2.50 -11.37 29.93
C ASP A 378 -3.48 -10.22 29.64
N TYR A 379 -2.99 -8.99 29.72
CA TYR A 379 -3.78 -7.80 29.38
C TYR A 379 -4.14 -7.75 27.90
N ALA A 380 -3.17 -8.01 27.01
CA ALA A 380 -3.40 -8.06 25.57
C ALA A 380 -4.43 -9.13 25.20
N LEU A 381 -4.32 -10.35 25.77
CA LEU A 381 -5.25 -11.44 25.53
C LEU A 381 -6.65 -11.17 26.10
N LYS A 382 -6.73 -10.51 27.26
CA LYS A 382 -8.01 -10.07 27.82
C LYS A 382 -8.73 -9.15 26.86
N LEU A 383 -8.06 -8.09 26.39
CA LEU A 383 -8.64 -7.12 25.45
C LEU A 383 -8.99 -7.76 24.10
N LEU A 384 -8.18 -8.71 23.63
CA LEU A 384 -8.46 -9.47 22.40
C LEU A 384 -9.79 -10.25 22.52
N ARG A 385 -10.01 -10.94 23.63
CA ARG A 385 -11.26 -11.69 23.87
C ARG A 385 -12.46 -10.74 23.92
N GLU A 386 -12.37 -9.66 24.70
CA GLU A 386 -13.42 -8.66 24.80
C GLU A 386 -13.80 -8.08 23.43
N GLN A 387 -12.79 -7.71 22.62
CA GLN A 387 -13.00 -7.15 21.30
C GLN A 387 -13.59 -8.17 20.32
N THR A 388 -13.16 -9.44 20.43
CA THR A 388 -13.72 -10.53 19.62
C THR A 388 -15.20 -10.75 19.90
N GLU A 389 -15.59 -10.79 21.18
CA GLU A 389 -16.99 -10.94 21.60
C GLU A 389 -17.86 -9.76 21.13
N GLU A 390 -17.36 -8.55 21.24
CA GLU A 390 -18.04 -7.35 20.78
C GLU A 390 -18.31 -7.39 19.28
N LEU A 391 -17.28 -7.71 18.49
CA LEU A 391 -17.39 -7.80 17.03
C LEU A 391 -18.37 -8.91 16.61
N GLN A 392 -18.35 -10.06 17.30
CA GLN A 392 -19.25 -11.16 17.01
C GLN A 392 -20.73 -10.83 17.25
N LYS A 393 -21.04 -10.09 18.33
CA LYS A 393 -22.42 -9.69 18.65
C LYS A 393 -23.04 -8.86 17.53
N ASN A 394 -22.23 -8.06 16.85
CA ASN A 394 -22.66 -7.13 15.81
C ASN A 394 -22.54 -7.71 14.38
N ALA A 395 -21.96 -8.90 14.24
CA ALA A 395 -21.68 -9.50 12.94
C ALA A 395 -22.80 -10.47 12.48
N PRO A 396 -22.98 -10.63 11.15
CA PRO A 396 -23.89 -11.64 10.59
C PRO A 396 -23.53 -13.06 11.04
N LYS A 397 -24.53 -13.95 11.00
CA LYS A 397 -24.30 -15.39 11.21
C LYS A 397 -23.27 -15.92 10.21
N GLY A 398 -22.40 -16.81 10.67
CA GLY A 398 -21.33 -17.39 9.82
C GLY A 398 -20.10 -16.50 9.70
N ASN A 399 -19.98 -15.44 10.53
CA ASN A 399 -18.73 -14.69 10.64
C ASN A 399 -17.58 -15.60 11.14
N LYS A 400 -16.35 -15.18 10.84
CA LYS A 400 -15.13 -15.94 11.17
C LYS A 400 -14.30 -15.29 12.30
N TYR A 401 -14.88 -14.41 13.13
CA TYR A 401 -14.14 -13.68 14.17
C TYR A 401 -13.45 -14.58 15.20
N GLN A 402 -14.08 -15.71 15.60
CA GLN A 402 -13.41 -16.66 16.51
C GLN A 402 -12.16 -17.29 15.89
N LEU A 403 -12.23 -17.63 14.62
CA LEU A 403 -11.08 -18.16 13.89
C LEU A 403 -10.01 -17.08 13.70
N ALA A 404 -10.42 -15.87 13.31
CA ALA A 404 -9.54 -14.71 13.21
C ALA A 404 -8.80 -14.43 14.52
N SER A 405 -9.52 -14.46 15.66
CA SER A 405 -8.95 -14.26 16.99
C SER A 405 -7.86 -15.28 17.32
N ARG A 406 -8.10 -16.57 17.00
CA ARG A 406 -7.09 -17.63 17.23
C ARG A 406 -5.79 -17.40 16.46
N TYR A 407 -5.89 -16.98 15.19
CA TYR A 407 -4.71 -16.63 14.40
C TYR A 407 -4.03 -15.34 14.89
N PHE A 408 -4.83 -14.40 15.37
CA PHE A 408 -4.33 -13.12 15.82
C PHE A 408 -3.66 -13.17 17.20
N GLU A 409 -4.05 -14.13 18.03
CA GLU A 409 -3.53 -14.31 19.40
C GLU A 409 -2.00 -14.41 19.44
N SER A 410 -1.41 -15.29 18.63
CA SER A 410 0.05 -15.44 18.56
C SER A 410 0.78 -14.19 18.06
N GLN A 411 0.08 -13.33 17.32
CA GLN A 411 0.65 -12.13 16.69
C GLN A 411 0.70 -10.92 17.61
N VAL A 412 0.05 -10.97 18.78
CA VAL A 412 -0.07 -9.81 19.70
C VAL A 412 0.58 -10.02 21.06
N THR A 413 1.10 -11.22 21.34
CA THR A 413 1.61 -11.58 22.67
C THR A 413 3.07 -11.21 22.94
N GLY A 414 3.80 -10.65 21.96
CA GLY A 414 5.20 -10.26 22.11
C GLY A 414 6.22 -11.39 22.12
N GLU A 415 5.79 -12.63 21.86
CA GLU A 415 6.65 -13.82 21.82
C GLU A 415 7.24 -14.01 20.41
N ASP A 416 6.52 -14.69 19.52
CA ASP A 416 6.93 -14.88 18.14
C ASP A 416 6.47 -13.73 17.25
N TYR A 417 7.29 -13.41 16.26
CA TYR A 417 6.95 -12.37 15.28
C TYR A 417 6.97 -12.95 13.87
N ALA A 418 5.79 -13.14 13.30
CA ALA A 418 5.67 -13.55 11.90
C ALA A 418 6.12 -12.43 10.96
N ASP A 419 6.80 -12.77 9.87
CA ASP A 419 7.22 -11.80 8.85
C ASP A 419 6.04 -11.04 8.25
N PHE A 420 4.91 -11.74 8.04
CA PHE A 420 3.64 -11.17 7.61
C PHE A 420 2.47 -11.88 8.29
N LEU A 421 1.43 -11.11 8.63
CA LEU A 421 0.24 -11.57 9.33
C LEU A 421 -0.46 -12.74 8.61
N THR A 422 -0.51 -12.69 7.29
CA THR A 422 -1.24 -13.67 6.46
C THR A 422 -0.43 -14.92 6.09
N ARG A 423 0.87 -14.97 6.43
CA ARG A 423 1.76 -16.06 6.02
C ARG A 423 1.30 -17.44 6.50
N TYR A 424 0.72 -17.52 7.69
CA TYR A 424 0.28 -18.77 8.30
C TYR A 424 -1.23 -19.00 8.17
N VAL A 425 -1.95 -18.05 7.61
CA VAL A 425 -3.39 -18.15 7.35
C VAL A 425 -3.55 -18.72 5.95
N ILE A 426 -3.46 -20.03 5.84
CA ILE A 426 -3.73 -20.74 4.59
C ILE A 426 -5.23 -20.61 4.35
N THR A 427 -5.60 -19.88 3.31
CA THR A 427 -6.93 -19.98 2.73
C THR A 427 -7.08 -21.38 2.15
N VAL A 428 -7.94 -22.17 2.75
CA VAL A 428 -8.35 -23.48 2.25
C VAL A 428 -9.14 -23.29 0.97
#